data_b67a7f34c51c7ae2b0bcda2972f93c9a
#
_entry.id   b67a7f34c51c7ae2b0bcda2972f93c9a
#
_cell.length_a   1.000
_cell.length_b   1.000
_cell.length_c   1.000
_cell.angle_alpha   90.00
_cell.angle_beta   90.00
_cell.angle_gamma   90.00
#
_symmetry.space_group_name_H-M   'P 1'
#
loop_
_entity.id
_entity.type
_entity.pdbx_description
1 polymer ?
#
loop_
_entity_poly.entity_id
_entity_poly.type
_entity_poly.pdbx_seq_one_letter_code
_entity_poly.pdbx_strand_id
1 'polypeptide(L)'
;RRQRQMCIRDRHIVDLFSTEDYRMGIYLEYSYVQLSSSQKGNGYLLTKFIGNKFFRSALTQLNYKNMPKVFRVAQMYLIDAEAQYQQNGGGAGPLNTLRQSRGLEPTDATGKDLFDAIKDEYVREMMGEGYRLSDLKRWKETFQRDYQSALRSVVRPRGRDMNPNVNDPKFVWPIPQDEIENNPNFGSQNPGYAQ
;
A
#
# COMPACT_ATOMS: atom_id res chain seq x y z
N ARG A 1 -3.21 -17.50 -5.32
CA ARG A 1 -1.74 -17.68 -5.19
C ARG A 1 -0.95 -16.45 -5.62
N ARG A 2 -1.25 -15.80 -6.77
CA ARG A 2 -0.50 -14.61 -7.27
C ARG A 2 -0.65 -13.38 -6.36
N GLN A 3 -1.82 -13.17 -5.77
CA GLN A 3 -2.09 -12.03 -4.87
C GLN A 3 -1.31 -12.13 -3.56
N ARG A 4 -1.14 -13.34 -2.99
CA ARG A 4 -0.28 -13.56 -1.82
C ARG A 4 1.18 -13.20 -2.07
N GLN A 5 1.69 -13.41 -3.30
CA GLN A 5 3.08 -13.06 -3.66
C GLN A 5 3.32 -11.55 -3.69
N MET A 6 2.32 -10.72 -4.03
CA MET A 6 2.46 -9.27 -4.06
C MET A 6 2.50 -8.64 -2.66
N CYS A 7 1.84 -9.24 -1.68
CA CYS A 7 1.68 -8.66 -0.34
C CYS A 7 2.84 -9.00 0.63
N ILE A 8 3.67 -9.97 0.29
CA ILE A 8 4.78 -10.45 1.14
C ILE A 8 6.02 -9.53 1.08
N ARG A 9 6.03 -8.50 0.23
CA ARG A 9 7.28 -7.90 -0.26
C ARG A 9 7.87 -6.79 0.58
N ASP A 10 7.10 -6.16 1.46
CA ASP A 10 7.56 -4.91 2.05
C ASP A 10 7.64 -4.99 3.57
N ARG A 11 8.89 -5.15 4.07
CA ARG A 11 9.17 -5.12 5.50
C ARG A 11 8.85 -3.75 6.11
N HIS A 12 9.16 -2.68 5.38
CA HIS A 12 8.93 -1.32 5.84
C HIS A 12 7.47 -1.07 6.24
N ILE A 13 6.52 -1.61 5.47
CA ILE A 13 5.09 -1.48 5.82
C ILE A 13 4.74 -2.24 7.10
N VAL A 14 5.31 -3.42 7.31
CA VAL A 14 5.07 -4.21 8.54
C VAL A 14 5.63 -3.48 9.76
N ASP A 15 6.80 -2.89 9.64
CA ASP A 15 7.49 -2.18 10.72
C ASP A 15 6.77 -0.87 11.14
N LEU A 16 5.82 -0.38 10.35
CA LEU A 16 4.95 0.74 10.72
C LEU A 16 3.87 0.39 11.75
N PHE A 17 3.54 -0.90 11.91
CA PHE A 17 2.51 -1.34 12.86
C PHE A 17 3.14 -1.65 14.22
N SER A 18 2.57 -1.09 15.26
CA SER A 18 2.85 -1.49 16.64
C SER A 18 1.91 -2.59 17.11
N THR A 19 2.22 -3.20 18.25
CA THR A 19 1.38 -4.24 18.87
C THR A 19 0.03 -3.72 19.37
N GLU A 20 -0.05 -2.41 19.66
CA GLU A 20 -1.27 -1.73 20.10
C GLU A 20 -2.22 -1.42 18.94
N ASP A 21 -1.69 -1.39 17.70
CA ASP A 21 -2.49 -1.09 16.52
C ASP A 21 -3.48 -2.24 16.24
N TYR A 22 -4.76 -1.99 16.41
CA TYR A 22 -5.82 -2.99 16.17
C TYR A 22 -5.79 -3.56 14.75
N ARG A 23 -5.23 -2.83 13.79
CA ARG A 23 -5.12 -3.28 12.39
C ARG A 23 -4.06 -4.35 12.21
N MET A 24 -3.05 -4.42 13.10
CA MET A 24 -1.97 -5.40 13.00
C MET A 24 -2.53 -6.83 12.86
N GLY A 25 -3.43 -7.22 13.78
CA GLY A 25 -4.04 -8.56 13.77
C GLY A 25 -5.15 -8.76 12.72
N ILE A 26 -5.66 -7.67 12.11
CA ILE A 26 -6.75 -7.73 11.12
C ILE A 26 -6.18 -7.68 9.69
N TYR A 27 -5.18 -6.82 9.46
CA TYR A 27 -4.62 -6.59 8.14
C TYR A 27 -3.45 -7.52 7.81
N LEU A 28 -2.75 -7.99 8.84
CA LEU A 28 -1.54 -8.78 8.71
C LEU A 28 -1.67 -10.09 9.51
N GLU A 29 -1.25 -11.19 8.92
CA GLU A 29 -1.15 -12.49 9.56
C GLU A 29 0.27 -13.02 9.41
N TYR A 30 0.92 -13.35 10.53
CA TYR A 30 2.20 -14.04 10.50
C TYR A 30 1.98 -15.51 10.23
N SER A 31 2.41 -15.99 9.08
CA SER A 31 2.09 -17.33 8.62
C SER A 31 3.25 -17.98 7.86
N TYR A 32 3.26 -19.31 7.86
CA TYR A 32 4.19 -20.08 7.04
C TYR A 32 3.72 -20.11 5.58
N VAL A 33 4.64 -19.76 4.68
CA VAL A 33 4.41 -19.75 3.24
C VAL A 33 5.31 -20.77 2.57
N GLN A 34 4.72 -21.68 1.82
CA GLN A 34 5.45 -22.61 0.97
C GLN A 34 4.93 -22.53 -0.46
N LEU A 35 5.79 -22.15 -1.40
CA LEU A 35 5.51 -22.15 -2.83
C LEU A 35 6.12 -23.35 -3.55
N SER A 36 7.25 -23.83 -3.03
CA SER A 36 7.95 -25.04 -3.49
C SER A 36 8.80 -25.59 -2.33
N SER A 37 9.47 -26.71 -2.55
CA SER A 37 10.39 -27.28 -1.55
C SER A 37 11.53 -26.34 -1.16
N SER A 38 11.99 -25.48 -2.08
CA SER A 38 13.08 -24.52 -1.87
C SER A 38 12.60 -23.08 -1.59
N GLN A 39 11.31 -22.80 -1.77
CA GLN A 39 10.71 -21.48 -1.59
C GLN A 39 9.70 -21.53 -0.46
N LYS A 40 10.20 -21.43 0.75
CA LYS A 40 9.40 -21.51 1.98
C LYS A 40 9.96 -20.60 3.06
N GLY A 41 9.11 -20.14 3.97
CA GLY A 41 9.49 -19.31 5.10
C GLY A 41 8.29 -18.73 5.82
N ASN A 42 8.54 -18.15 6.98
CA ASN A 42 7.53 -17.44 7.75
C ASN A 42 7.55 -15.94 7.43
N GLY A 43 6.39 -15.31 7.45
CA GLY A 43 6.29 -13.87 7.27
C GLY A 43 4.87 -13.35 7.35
N TYR A 44 4.76 -12.04 7.30
CA TYR A 44 3.47 -11.37 7.32
C TYR A 44 2.80 -11.40 5.93
N LEU A 45 1.57 -11.82 5.92
CA LEU A 45 0.68 -11.83 4.76
C LEU A 45 -0.40 -10.78 4.95
N LEU A 46 -0.77 -10.10 3.87
CA LEU A 46 -1.92 -9.20 3.89
C LEU A 46 -3.21 -10.02 3.93
N THR A 47 -3.99 -9.84 5.01
CA THR A 47 -5.28 -10.50 5.23
C THR A 47 -6.47 -9.54 5.20
N LYS A 48 -6.22 -8.25 4.98
CA LYS A 48 -7.26 -7.21 4.92
C LYS A 48 -8.42 -7.54 3.96
N PHE A 49 -8.16 -8.32 2.90
CA PHE A 49 -9.13 -8.66 1.86
C PHE A 49 -9.26 -10.17 1.66
N ILE A 50 -9.59 -10.88 2.71
CA ILE A 50 -9.73 -12.35 2.70
C ILE A 50 -11.03 -12.86 2.06
N GLY A 51 -11.90 -11.97 1.63
CA GLY A 51 -13.18 -12.29 1.01
C GLY A 51 -14.35 -12.31 1.97
N ASN A 52 -15.55 -12.22 1.41
CA ASN A 52 -16.78 -12.27 2.16
C ASN A 52 -17.12 -13.73 2.52
N LYS A 53 -17.26 -14.01 3.82
CA LYS A 53 -17.59 -15.35 4.33
C LYS A 53 -18.92 -15.90 3.82
N PHE A 54 -19.87 -15.06 3.44
CA PHE A 54 -21.14 -15.50 2.85
C PHE A 54 -21.00 -16.10 1.45
N PHE A 55 -19.91 -15.81 0.74
CA PHE A 55 -19.63 -16.34 -0.60
C PHE A 55 -18.59 -17.47 -0.58
N ARG A 56 -18.27 -18.01 0.59
CA ARG A 56 -17.33 -19.13 0.71
C ARG A 56 -18.07 -20.45 0.53
N SER A 57 -17.53 -21.30 -0.33
CA SER A 57 -18.03 -22.68 -0.49
C SER A 57 -17.71 -23.56 0.72
N ALA A 58 -16.66 -23.22 1.49
CA ALA A 58 -16.33 -23.82 2.76
C ALA A 58 -15.72 -22.76 3.69
N LEU A 59 -15.88 -22.90 5.01
CA LEU A 59 -15.40 -21.92 6.01
C LEU A 59 -13.88 -21.68 5.93
N THR A 60 -13.12 -22.66 5.47
CA THR A 60 -11.66 -22.62 5.34
C THR A 60 -11.17 -22.05 4.00
N GLN A 61 -12.06 -21.83 3.03
CA GLN A 61 -11.68 -21.31 1.72
C GLN A 61 -11.77 -19.79 1.66
N LEU A 62 -10.63 -19.15 1.37
CA LEU A 62 -10.55 -17.73 1.06
C LEU A 62 -10.93 -17.53 -0.41
N ASN A 63 -11.97 -16.75 -0.66
CA ASN A 63 -12.45 -16.49 -2.02
C ASN A 63 -12.00 -15.14 -2.60
N TYR A 64 -11.44 -14.26 -1.76
CA TYR A 64 -11.00 -12.89 -2.12
C TYR A 64 -12.09 -12.01 -2.77
N LYS A 65 -13.36 -12.43 -2.69
CA LYS A 65 -14.49 -11.66 -3.18
C LYS A 65 -14.85 -10.61 -2.15
N ASN A 66 -14.40 -9.40 -2.37
CA ASN A 66 -14.70 -8.25 -1.52
C ASN A 66 -15.43 -7.19 -2.32
N MET A 67 -16.35 -6.51 -1.66
CA MET A 67 -16.94 -5.31 -2.21
C MET A 67 -15.87 -4.21 -2.19
N PRO A 68 -15.52 -3.60 -3.34
CA PRO A 68 -14.57 -2.49 -3.36
C PRO A 68 -15.15 -1.33 -2.56
N LYS A 69 -14.35 -0.82 -1.64
CA LYS A 69 -14.70 0.36 -0.84
C LYS A 69 -14.15 1.58 -1.54
N VAL A 70 -15.01 2.29 -2.24
CA VAL A 70 -14.61 3.46 -3.03
C VAL A 70 -14.27 4.64 -2.11
N PHE A 71 -15.07 4.83 -1.05
CA PHE A 71 -14.86 5.88 -0.06
C PHE A 71 -14.98 5.32 1.34
N ARG A 72 -14.13 5.81 2.25
CA ARG A 72 -14.16 5.46 3.67
C ARG A 72 -13.97 6.71 4.52
N VAL A 73 -14.66 6.78 5.65
CA VAL A 73 -14.53 7.90 6.61
C VAL A 73 -13.07 8.07 7.08
N ALA A 74 -12.34 6.97 7.29
CA ALA A 74 -10.93 7.02 7.64
C ALA A 74 -10.08 7.78 6.61
N GLN A 75 -10.39 7.64 5.32
CA GLN A 75 -9.72 8.39 4.26
C GLN A 75 -10.04 9.89 4.35
N MET A 76 -11.26 10.25 4.74
CA MET A 76 -11.62 11.67 4.91
C MET A 76 -10.82 12.34 6.04
N TYR A 77 -10.61 11.64 7.15
CA TYR A 77 -9.73 12.14 8.22
C TYR A 77 -8.29 12.35 7.74
N LEU A 78 -7.77 11.45 6.90
CA LEU A 78 -6.43 11.59 6.34
C LEU A 78 -6.33 12.77 5.35
N ILE A 79 -7.34 12.93 4.50
CA ILE A 79 -7.41 14.06 3.57
C ILE A 79 -7.49 15.38 4.34
N ASP A 80 -8.31 15.43 5.39
CA ASP A 80 -8.45 16.63 6.23
C ASP A 80 -7.14 16.94 6.96
N ALA A 81 -6.48 15.93 7.54
CA ALA A 81 -5.17 16.10 8.19
C ALA A 81 -4.12 16.66 7.23
N GLU A 82 -4.01 16.09 6.02
CA GLU A 82 -3.07 16.56 5.01
C GLU A 82 -3.42 17.96 4.52
N ALA A 83 -4.71 18.25 4.28
CA ALA A 83 -5.14 19.56 3.83
C ALA A 83 -4.83 20.65 4.85
N GLN A 84 -5.09 20.42 6.14
CA GLN A 84 -4.74 21.35 7.22
C GLN A 84 -3.22 21.54 7.32
N TYR A 85 -2.45 20.45 7.14
CA TYR A 85 -0.98 20.56 7.12
C TYR A 85 -0.49 21.48 6.00
N GLN A 86 -1.00 21.28 4.80
CA GLN A 86 -0.60 22.07 3.62
C GLN A 86 -1.05 23.53 3.72
N GLN A 87 -2.14 23.82 4.42
CA GLN A 87 -2.66 25.18 4.58
C GLN A 87 -1.91 25.99 5.65
N ASN A 88 -1.65 25.39 6.81
CA ASN A 88 -1.17 26.11 7.98
C ASN A 88 -0.22 25.33 8.90
N GLY A 89 0.24 24.14 8.48
CA GLY A 89 1.09 23.29 9.32
C GLY A 89 0.34 22.51 10.40
N GLY A 90 -1.01 22.55 10.40
CA GLY A 90 -1.87 21.82 11.34
C GLY A 90 -2.12 20.37 10.90
N GLY A 91 -3.26 19.79 11.34
CA GLY A 91 -3.71 18.46 10.92
C GLY A 91 -3.53 17.36 11.97
N ALA A 92 -2.94 17.67 13.12
CA ALA A 92 -2.82 16.71 14.22
C ALA A 92 -4.19 16.25 14.77
N GLY A 93 -5.20 17.13 14.78
CA GLY A 93 -6.55 16.81 15.28
C GLY A 93 -7.20 15.65 14.53
N PRO A 94 -7.46 15.77 13.22
CA PRO A 94 -8.02 14.69 12.42
C PRO A 94 -7.16 13.41 12.44
N LEU A 95 -5.83 13.56 12.37
CA LEU A 95 -4.89 12.43 12.47
C LEU A 95 -5.08 11.68 13.79
N ASN A 96 -5.10 12.39 14.92
CA ASN A 96 -5.23 11.80 16.24
C ASN A 96 -6.59 11.13 16.45
N THR A 97 -7.66 11.70 15.90
CA THR A 97 -8.99 11.07 15.91
C THR A 97 -8.95 9.69 15.23
N LEU A 98 -8.29 9.59 14.08
CA LEU A 98 -8.12 8.32 13.40
C LEU A 98 -7.21 7.37 14.18
N ARG A 99 -6.05 7.83 14.67
CA ARG A 99 -5.09 7.04 15.44
C ARG A 99 -5.74 6.40 16.68
N GLN A 100 -6.44 7.20 17.48
CA GLN A 100 -7.15 6.72 18.67
C GLN A 100 -8.21 5.66 18.34
N SER A 101 -8.93 5.81 17.22
CA SER A 101 -9.88 4.80 16.75
C SER A 101 -9.21 3.50 16.29
N ARG A 102 -7.90 3.48 16.17
CA ARG A 102 -7.07 2.32 15.81
C ARG A 102 -6.24 1.77 16.99
N GLY A 103 -6.47 2.28 18.20
CA GLY A 103 -5.76 1.86 19.41
C GLY A 103 -4.38 2.50 19.55
N LEU A 104 -4.07 3.53 18.76
CA LEU A 104 -2.80 4.23 18.83
C LEU A 104 -2.92 5.49 19.68
N GLU A 105 -1.85 5.80 20.42
CA GLU A 105 -1.75 7.06 21.15
C GLU A 105 -1.74 8.26 20.17
N PRO A 106 -2.31 9.39 20.61
CA PRO A 106 -2.21 10.64 19.85
C PRO A 106 -0.73 11.06 19.70
N THR A 107 -0.43 11.74 18.62
CA THR A 107 0.89 12.34 18.40
C THR A 107 0.84 13.84 18.68
N ASP A 108 1.91 14.34 19.26
CA ASP A 108 2.19 15.78 19.47
C ASP A 108 3.16 16.34 18.42
N ALA A 109 3.48 15.53 17.39
CA ALA A 109 4.38 15.90 16.30
C ALA A 109 3.94 17.19 15.61
N THR A 110 4.90 17.98 15.16
CA THR A 110 4.71 19.25 14.46
C THR A 110 5.62 19.33 13.25
N GLY A 111 5.35 20.25 12.34
CA GLY A 111 6.19 20.47 11.16
C GLY A 111 6.38 19.21 10.35
N LYS A 112 7.62 18.92 9.95
CA LYS A 112 7.95 17.76 9.12
C LYS A 112 7.55 16.43 9.75
N ASP A 113 7.73 16.28 11.04
CA ASP A 113 7.43 15.03 11.76
C ASP A 113 5.92 14.74 11.76
N LEU A 114 5.08 15.79 11.84
CA LEU A 114 3.63 15.64 11.68
C LEU A 114 3.29 15.17 10.26
N PHE A 115 3.92 15.73 9.24
CA PHE A 115 3.67 15.29 7.87
C PHE A 115 4.10 13.85 7.64
N ASP A 116 5.25 13.45 8.19
CA ASP A 116 5.71 12.07 8.12
C ASP A 116 4.73 11.14 8.86
N ALA A 117 4.20 11.53 10.02
CA ALA A 117 3.16 10.77 10.74
C ALA A 117 1.85 10.64 9.93
N ILE A 118 1.43 11.70 9.22
CA ILE A 118 0.26 11.65 8.31
C ILE A 118 0.52 10.65 7.17
N LYS A 119 1.69 10.68 6.54
CA LYS A 119 2.06 9.76 5.46
C LYS A 119 2.09 8.30 5.93
N ASP A 120 2.68 8.05 7.09
CA ASP A 120 2.71 6.72 7.69
C ASP A 120 1.30 6.20 7.98
N GLU A 121 0.40 7.07 8.44
CA GLU A 121 -0.99 6.71 8.68
C GLU A 121 -1.74 6.39 7.38
N TYR A 122 -1.47 7.13 6.29
CA TYR A 122 -1.97 6.77 4.95
C TYR A 122 -1.50 5.36 4.55
N VAL A 123 -0.23 5.03 4.76
CA VAL A 123 0.31 3.71 4.41
C VAL A 123 -0.39 2.61 5.22
N ARG A 124 -0.53 2.78 6.54
CA ARG A 124 -1.21 1.81 7.41
C ARG A 124 -2.68 1.63 7.03
N GLU A 125 -3.42 2.74 6.90
CA GLU A 125 -4.86 2.70 6.71
C GLU A 125 -5.26 2.27 5.29
N MET A 126 -4.55 2.76 4.26
CA MET A 126 -4.90 2.55 2.86
C MET A 126 -4.16 1.39 2.20
N MET A 127 -3.45 0.59 2.99
CA MET A 127 -2.69 -0.56 2.50
C MET A 127 -3.56 -1.50 1.65
N GLY A 128 -3.10 -1.80 0.42
CA GLY A 128 -3.78 -2.70 -0.51
C GLY A 128 -4.99 -2.11 -1.23
N GLU A 129 -5.29 -0.82 -1.06
CA GLU A 129 -6.43 -0.14 -1.69
C GLU A 129 -6.08 0.63 -2.97
N GLY A 130 -4.82 0.57 -3.43
CA GLY A 130 -4.39 1.15 -4.70
C GLY A 130 -3.89 2.59 -4.66
N TYR A 131 -3.97 3.27 -3.52
CA TYR A 131 -3.64 4.70 -3.41
C TYR A 131 -2.13 5.01 -3.41
N ARG A 132 -1.27 4.06 -3.02
CA ARG A 132 0.15 4.30 -2.75
C ARG A 132 0.92 4.98 -3.88
N LEU A 133 0.66 4.61 -5.15
CA LEU A 133 1.32 5.23 -6.29
C LEU A 133 0.95 6.71 -6.44
N SER A 134 -0.34 7.03 -6.26
CA SER A 134 -0.83 8.41 -6.31
C SER A 134 -0.27 9.25 -5.18
N ASP A 135 -0.17 8.67 -3.98
CA ASP A 135 0.39 9.33 -2.81
C ASP A 135 1.87 9.65 -3.01
N LEU A 136 2.67 8.70 -3.47
CA LEU A 136 4.09 8.91 -3.77
C LEU A 136 4.31 9.99 -4.82
N LYS A 137 3.48 10.02 -5.87
CA LYS A 137 3.53 11.07 -6.89
C LYS A 137 3.22 12.45 -6.31
N ARG A 138 2.16 12.53 -5.50
CA ARG A 138 1.71 13.77 -4.87
C ARG A 138 2.75 14.33 -3.92
N TRP A 139 3.39 13.47 -3.13
CA TRP A 139 4.44 13.84 -2.18
C TRP A 139 5.82 13.98 -2.81
N LYS A 140 5.99 13.60 -4.09
CA LYS A 140 7.27 13.54 -4.81
C LYS A 140 8.31 12.68 -4.08
N GLU A 141 7.86 11.57 -3.53
CA GLU A 141 8.69 10.66 -2.75
C GLU A 141 8.96 9.36 -3.49
N THR A 142 10.12 8.80 -3.19
CA THR A 142 10.50 7.44 -3.57
C THR A 142 10.17 6.49 -2.43
N PHE A 143 10.17 5.20 -2.70
CA PHE A 143 10.10 4.18 -1.67
C PHE A 143 11.20 3.14 -1.89
N GLN A 144 11.72 2.64 -0.79
CA GLN A 144 12.59 1.49 -0.78
C GLN A 144 11.78 0.26 -0.39
N ARG A 145 11.90 -0.81 -1.18
CA ARG A 145 11.30 -2.09 -0.84
C ARG A 145 12.33 -2.97 -0.19
N ASP A 146 12.03 -3.37 1.04
CA ASP A 146 12.82 -4.34 1.76
C ASP A 146 12.10 -5.68 1.87
N TYR A 147 12.87 -6.76 1.87
CA TYR A 147 12.30 -8.08 2.06
C TYR A 147 12.18 -8.39 3.54
N GLN A 148 11.09 -9.07 3.89
CA GLN A 148 11.10 -9.83 5.12
C GLN A 148 12.18 -10.91 4.98
N SER A 149 13.23 -10.86 5.80
CA SER A 149 14.43 -11.70 5.65
C SER A 149 14.12 -13.20 5.57
N ALA A 150 13.15 -13.66 6.35
CA ALA A 150 12.70 -15.05 6.36
C ALA A 150 11.96 -15.47 5.06
N LEU A 151 11.51 -14.52 4.25
CA LEU A 151 10.83 -14.78 2.99
C LEU A 151 11.71 -14.54 1.76
N ARG A 152 13.00 -14.27 1.94
CA ARG A 152 13.94 -13.98 0.84
C ARG A 152 14.01 -15.09 -0.21
N SER A 153 13.84 -16.34 0.20
CA SER A 153 13.76 -17.49 -0.71
C SER A 153 12.45 -17.56 -1.49
N VAL A 154 11.37 -17.02 -0.93
CA VAL A 154 10.03 -17.04 -1.50
C VAL A 154 9.83 -15.90 -2.49
N VAL A 155 10.41 -14.73 -2.17
CA VAL A 155 10.29 -13.50 -2.95
C VAL A 155 11.62 -13.22 -3.65
N ARG A 156 11.78 -13.67 -4.88
CA ARG A 156 12.95 -13.34 -5.70
C ARG A 156 12.65 -12.13 -6.57
N PRO A 157 13.44 -11.04 -6.50
CA PRO A 157 13.36 -9.98 -7.49
C PRO A 157 13.94 -10.54 -8.79
N ARG A 158 13.11 -10.72 -9.78
CA ARG A 158 13.60 -11.06 -11.13
C ARG A 158 14.03 -9.77 -11.83
N GLY A 159 15.24 -9.29 -11.54
CA GLY A 159 15.87 -8.18 -12.28
C GLY A 159 15.12 -6.86 -12.29
N ARG A 160 14.17 -6.65 -11.37
CA ARG A 160 13.42 -5.40 -11.27
C ARG A 160 14.05 -4.51 -10.22
N ASP A 161 14.18 -3.24 -10.55
CA ASP A 161 14.54 -2.22 -9.58
C ASP A 161 13.51 -2.23 -8.45
N MET A 162 14.00 -2.38 -7.22
CA MET A 162 13.18 -2.38 -6.02
C MET A 162 12.98 -0.98 -5.45
N ASN A 163 13.69 -0.01 -5.99
CA ASN A 163 13.71 1.36 -5.54
C ASN A 163 13.36 2.30 -6.70
N PRO A 164 12.09 2.31 -7.16
CA PRO A 164 11.71 3.17 -8.26
C PRO A 164 11.88 4.63 -7.88
N ASN A 165 12.48 5.40 -8.79
CA ASN A 165 12.59 6.85 -8.65
C ASN A 165 11.28 7.50 -9.08
N VAL A 166 10.79 8.51 -8.34
CA VAL A 166 9.60 9.29 -8.72
C VAL A 166 9.78 10.03 -10.05
N ASN A 167 11.02 10.29 -10.44
CA ASN A 167 11.35 10.88 -11.73
C ASN A 167 11.45 9.84 -12.86
N ASP A 168 11.27 8.54 -12.56
CA ASP A 168 11.20 7.53 -13.60
C ASP A 168 9.96 7.77 -14.47
N PRO A 169 10.12 7.94 -15.79
CA PRO A 169 9.00 8.13 -16.70
C PRO A 169 7.89 7.07 -16.54
N LYS A 170 8.26 5.86 -16.11
CA LYS A 170 7.32 4.76 -15.84
C LYS A 170 6.40 4.95 -14.64
N PHE A 171 6.57 6.02 -13.87
CA PHE A 171 5.55 6.46 -12.90
C PHE A 171 4.29 7.02 -13.57
N VAL A 172 4.35 7.36 -14.86
CA VAL A 172 3.18 7.62 -15.70
C VAL A 172 2.81 6.31 -16.41
N TRP A 173 1.53 5.97 -16.45
CA TRP A 173 1.06 4.77 -17.16
C TRP A 173 1.25 4.94 -18.66
N PRO A 174 1.53 3.85 -19.40
CA PRO A 174 1.54 3.93 -20.86
C PRO A 174 0.14 4.25 -21.38
N ILE A 175 0.10 4.94 -22.49
CA ILE A 175 -1.13 5.07 -23.27
C ILE A 175 -1.44 3.66 -23.83
N PRO A 176 -2.69 3.16 -23.72
CA PRO A 176 -3.06 1.88 -24.34
C PRO A 176 -2.69 1.87 -25.81
N GLN A 177 -2.10 0.78 -26.28
CA GLN A 177 -1.63 0.66 -27.66
C GLN A 177 -2.79 0.84 -28.67
N ASP A 178 -3.94 0.30 -28.35
CA ASP A 178 -5.15 0.42 -29.18
C ASP A 178 -5.57 1.88 -29.39
N GLU A 179 -5.36 2.75 -28.39
CA GLU A 179 -5.68 4.18 -28.51
C GLU A 179 -4.72 4.89 -29.48
N ILE A 180 -3.44 4.51 -29.48
CA ILE A 180 -2.45 5.08 -30.38
C ILE A 180 -2.73 4.62 -31.82
N GLU A 181 -3.03 3.33 -32.00
CA GLU A 181 -3.24 2.74 -33.33
C GLU A 181 -4.53 3.23 -33.99
N ASN A 182 -5.59 3.46 -33.21
CA ASN A 182 -6.88 3.87 -33.72
C ASN A 182 -7.08 5.39 -33.84
N ASN A 183 -6.18 6.20 -33.27
CA ASN A 183 -6.27 7.64 -33.30
C ASN A 183 -4.98 8.31 -33.82
N PRO A 184 -4.90 8.62 -35.12
CA PRO A 184 -3.69 9.24 -35.72
C PRO A 184 -3.29 10.57 -35.09
N ASN A 185 -4.21 11.24 -34.37
CA ASN A 185 -3.97 12.52 -33.73
C ASN A 185 -3.49 12.38 -32.27
N PHE A 186 -3.31 11.17 -31.78
CA PHE A 186 -3.00 10.96 -30.36
C PHE A 186 -1.55 11.34 -30.01
N GLY A 187 -0.66 11.41 -30.99
CA GLY A 187 0.74 11.70 -30.79
C GLY A 187 1.57 10.49 -30.40
N SER A 188 2.68 10.72 -29.70
CA SER A 188 3.61 9.67 -29.29
C SER A 188 3.28 9.09 -27.92
N GLN A 189 3.75 7.88 -27.67
CA GLN A 189 3.69 7.22 -26.38
C GLN A 189 4.39 8.04 -25.27
N ASN A 190 3.97 7.85 -24.02
CA ASN A 190 4.63 8.45 -22.86
C ASN A 190 6.11 8.04 -22.79
N PRO A 191 6.99 8.93 -22.32
CA PRO A 191 8.42 8.62 -22.19
C PRO A 191 8.67 7.36 -21.37
N GLY A 192 9.70 6.58 -21.77
CA GLY A 192 10.07 5.34 -21.07
C GLY A 192 9.35 4.07 -21.55
N TYR A 193 8.42 4.19 -22.49
CA TYR A 193 7.76 3.06 -23.16
C TYR A 193 8.16 2.99 -24.63
N ALA A 194 8.15 1.78 -25.18
CA ALA A 194 8.39 1.57 -26.60
C ALA A 194 7.27 2.24 -27.43
N GLN A 195 7.67 2.83 -28.56
CA GLN A 195 6.74 3.33 -29.57
C GLN A 195 6.23 2.19 -30.43
#